data_84e89f4ba0613ba88b9b0b964a9c17d0
#
_entry.id   84e89f4ba0613ba88b9b0b964a9c17d0
#
_cell.length_a   1.000
_cell.length_b   1.000
_cell.length_c   1.000
_cell.angle_alpha   90.00
_cell.angle_beta   90.00
_cell.angle_gamma   90.00
#
_symmetry.space_group_name_H-M   'P 1'
#
loop_
_entity.id
_entity.type
_entity.pdbx_description
1 polymer ?
#
loop_
_entity_poly.entity_id
_entity_poly.type
_entity_poly.pdbx_seq_one_letter_code
_entity_poly.pdbx_strand_id
1 'polypeptide(L)'
;MNYYERALQLKDETIAHRRWFHTNAEVGLDMPKGQAYVLEELQKLGIDAKPCGHGVTATLGKPGKCILLRADMDALPMKEESGLPFACSTGTAAHCCGHDFHAAMLLTAAKMLKEQQDTLEGTVKFMFQPGEETLEGARDMLQSGILKNPAPDAALAFHVAAGHMPVGIYMYNANGTMMFSVDGFQITVKGRGTHGAYPHAGIDPINIGCHIHLALQTLIAREVDPSKANVLTIGKFTAGNANNVIPETAQLQGAIRSNDKTSRELLVRRIKEVAVKTAEVYGGSAEIQMLSEVPPLVCDPKLTQEIVGYMDGLNIPGATPSPGIAASASEDFACIAEKIPSVFIYLSAGFPDNRGLPPAHNPKVQFNEDVCPIGASYYAHCATQWLKNNK
;
A
#
# COMPACT_ATOMS: atom_id res chain seq x y z
N MET A 1 -9.06 -15.54 -26.61
CA MET A 1 -9.16 -14.06 -26.71
C MET A 1 -7.78 -13.45 -26.58
N ASN A 2 -7.44 -12.45 -27.40
CA ASN A 2 -6.28 -11.59 -27.12
C ASN A 2 -6.74 -10.49 -26.14
N TYR A 3 -6.27 -10.54 -24.90
CA TYR A 3 -6.70 -9.62 -23.85
C TYR A 3 -6.26 -8.17 -24.11
N TYR A 4 -5.11 -7.93 -24.76
CA TYR A 4 -4.68 -6.57 -25.07
C TYR A 4 -5.56 -5.93 -26.15
N GLU A 5 -5.85 -6.65 -27.24
CA GLU A 5 -6.77 -6.15 -28.27
C GLU A 5 -8.17 -5.87 -27.68
N ARG A 6 -8.65 -6.76 -26.79
CA ARG A 6 -9.93 -6.53 -26.11
C ARG A 6 -9.91 -5.34 -25.18
N ALA A 7 -8.84 -5.17 -24.43
CA ALA A 7 -8.64 -4.02 -23.54
C ALA A 7 -8.58 -2.68 -24.31
N LEU A 8 -7.99 -2.68 -25.50
CA LEU A 8 -8.00 -1.51 -26.40
C LEU A 8 -9.43 -1.14 -26.83
N GLN A 9 -10.28 -2.12 -27.11
CA GLN A 9 -11.70 -1.87 -27.41
C GLN A 9 -12.49 -1.33 -26.21
N LEU A 10 -12.06 -1.65 -25.01
CA LEU A 10 -12.68 -1.21 -23.75
C LEU A 10 -11.98 0.04 -23.15
N LYS A 11 -11.02 0.64 -23.84
CA LYS A 11 -10.23 1.77 -23.31
C LYS A 11 -11.09 2.91 -22.79
N ASP A 12 -12.07 3.34 -23.56
CA ASP A 12 -12.93 4.47 -23.16
C ASP A 12 -13.79 4.13 -21.94
N GLU A 13 -14.25 2.90 -21.81
CA GLU A 13 -14.97 2.41 -20.64
C GLU A 13 -14.05 2.37 -19.40
N THR A 14 -12.83 1.87 -19.55
CA THR A 14 -11.83 1.87 -18.47
C THR A 14 -11.52 3.30 -18.00
N ILE A 15 -11.36 4.23 -18.94
CA ILE A 15 -11.14 5.65 -18.63
C ILE A 15 -12.36 6.26 -17.94
N ALA A 16 -13.57 5.85 -18.32
CA ALA A 16 -14.79 6.31 -17.64
C ALA A 16 -14.85 5.84 -16.18
N HIS A 17 -14.53 4.57 -15.89
CA HIS A 17 -14.39 4.07 -14.52
C HIS A 17 -13.32 4.84 -13.74
N ARG A 18 -12.13 5.04 -14.31
CA ARG A 18 -11.05 5.80 -13.69
C ARG A 18 -11.50 7.23 -13.34
N ARG A 19 -12.12 7.94 -14.26
CA ARG A 19 -12.58 9.31 -14.04
C ARG A 19 -13.74 9.38 -13.05
N TRP A 20 -14.55 8.34 -12.95
CA TRP A 20 -15.58 8.24 -11.92
C TRP A 20 -14.94 8.20 -10.52
N PHE A 21 -13.97 7.31 -10.27
CA PHE A 21 -13.23 7.26 -9.01
C PHE A 21 -12.54 8.58 -8.72
N HIS A 22 -11.87 9.15 -9.72
CA HIS A 22 -11.14 10.40 -9.59
C HIS A 22 -12.04 11.57 -9.13
N THR A 23 -13.21 11.70 -9.75
CA THR A 23 -14.19 12.74 -9.41
C THR A 23 -14.84 12.51 -8.05
N ASN A 24 -15.04 11.25 -7.67
CA ASN A 24 -15.69 10.83 -6.41
C ASN A 24 -14.67 10.35 -5.36
N ALA A 25 -13.48 10.91 -5.35
CA ALA A 25 -12.40 10.52 -4.46
C ALA A 25 -12.84 10.49 -2.98
N GLU A 26 -12.55 9.39 -2.30
CA GLU A 26 -12.80 9.15 -0.87
C GLU A 26 -11.50 8.74 -0.19
N VAL A 27 -11.35 9.04 1.09
CA VAL A 27 -10.10 8.86 1.85
C VAL A 27 -10.28 7.80 2.93
N GLY A 28 -9.26 6.93 3.06
CA GLY A 28 -9.19 5.94 4.14
C GLY A 28 -10.12 4.75 3.96
N LEU A 29 -10.57 4.17 5.07
CA LEU A 29 -11.38 2.93 5.07
C LEU A 29 -12.81 3.15 4.63
N ASP A 30 -13.46 4.21 5.10
CA ASP A 30 -14.90 4.44 4.87
C ASP A 30 -15.11 5.08 3.49
N MET A 31 -15.37 4.24 2.50
CA MET A 31 -15.55 4.60 1.10
C MET A 31 -16.91 4.14 0.55
N PRO A 32 -18.05 4.65 1.07
CA PRO A 32 -19.37 4.14 0.70
C PRO A 32 -19.69 4.30 -0.79
N LYS A 33 -19.24 5.37 -1.45
CA LYS A 33 -19.47 5.57 -2.89
C LYS A 33 -18.64 4.59 -3.72
N GLY A 34 -17.35 4.48 -3.43
CA GLY A 34 -16.44 3.55 -4.13
C GLY A 34 -16.88 2.10 -3.97
N GLN A 35 -17.24 1.69 -2.74
CA GLN A 35 -17.77 0.35 -2.46
C GLN A 35 -19.07 0.07 -3.23
N ALA A 36 -20.03 1.00 -3.19
CA ALA A 36 -21.30 0.86 -3.90
C ALA A 36 -21.09 0.78 -5.43
N TYR A 37 -20.21 1.62 -5.97
CA TYR A 37 -19.90 1.64 -7.39
C TYR A 37 -19.31 0.31 -7.87
N VAL A 38 -18.32 -0.23 -7.16
CA VAL A 38 -17.73 -1.53 -7.51
C VAL A 38 -18.76 -2.65 -7.45
N LEU A 39 -19.60 -2.69 -6.42
CA LEU A 39 -20.68 -3.68 -6.29
C LEU A 39 -21.64 -3.60 -7.47
N GLU A 40 -22.07 -2.39 -7.85
CA GLU A 40 -22.98 -2.16 -8.97
C GLU A 40 -22.37 -2.59 -10.31
N GLU A 41 -21.12 -2.18 -10.60
CA GLU A 41 -20.44 -2.52 -11.85
C GLU A 41 -20.22 -4.03 -11.99
N LEU A 42 -19.79 -4.72 -10.94
CA LEU A 42 -19.65 -6.17 -10.95
C LEU A 42 -21.00 -6.88 -11.11
N GLN A 43 -22.06 -6.36 -10.49
CA GLN A 43 -23.42 -6.89 -10.64
C GLN A 43 -23.93 -6.73 -12.08
N LYS A 44 -23.68 -5.59 -12.75
CA LYS A 44 -24.01 -5.39 -14.17
C LYS A 44 -23.35 -6.42 -15.09
N LEU A 45 -22.16 -6.89 -14.70
CA LEU A 45 -21.45 -7.98 -15.39
C LEU A 45 -21.97 -9.37 -15.05
N GLY A 46 -22.93 -9.49 -14.10
CA GLY A 46 -23.39 -10.78 -13.60
C GLY A 46 -22.33 -11.53 -12.80
N ILE A 47 -21.47 -10.79 -12.08
CA ILE A 47 -20.49 -11.32 -11.15
C ILE A 47 -21.04 -11.11 -9.72
N ASP A 48 -21.13 -12.20 -8.95
CA ASP A 48 -21.61 -12.14 -7.57
C ASP A 48 -20.56 -11.51 -6.67
N ALA A 49 -20.75 -10.23 -6.37
CA ALA A 49 -19.87 -9.42 -5.55
C ALA A 49 -20.52 -9.12 -4.19
N LYS A 50 -19.70 -9.02 -3.17
CA LYS A 50 -20.14 -8.73 -1.80
C LYS A 50 -19.14 -7.87 -1.04
N PRO A 51 -19.57 -7.14 -0.01
CA PRO A 51 -18.67 -6.47 0.91
C PRO A 51 -17.73 -7.47 1.59
N CYS A 52 -16.48 -7.05 1.82
CA CYS A 52 -15.48 -7.76 2.61
C CYS A 52 -14.76 -6.72 3.47
N GLY A 53 -15.21 -6.57 4.71
CA GLY A 53 -14.91 -5.38 5.51
C GLY A 53 -15.45 -4.12 4.82
N HIS A 54 -14.64 -3.10 4.74
CA HIS A 54 -14.96 -1.86 4.03
C HIS A 54 -14.70 -1.95 2.50
N GLY A 55 -14.09 -3.02 2.02
CA GLY A 55 -13.85 -3.28 0.61
C GLY A 55 -14.88 -4.19 -0.05
N VAL A 56 -14.57 -4.63 -1.28
CA VAL A 56 -15.41 -5.54 -2.07
C VAL A 56 -14.63 -6.75 -2.50
N THR A 57 -15.25 -7.92 -2.45
CA THR A 57 -14.73 -9.17 -3.02
C THR A 57 -15.74 -9.82 -3.95
N ALA A 58 -15.24 -10.49 -4.97
CA ALA A 58 -16.01 -11.32 -5.87
C ALA A 58 -15.18 -12.52 -6.32
N THR A 59 -15.84 -13.54 -6.87
CA THR A 59 -15.16 -14.71 -7.46
C THR A 59 -15.74 -15.03 -8.81
N LEU A 60 -14.90 -15.55 -9.71
CA LEU A 60 -15.28 -15.93 -11.06
C LEU A 60 -14.53 -17.22 -11.47
N GLY A 61 -15.17 -18.06 -12.26
CA GLY A 61 -14.59 -19.30 -12.79
C GLY A 61 -15.18 -20.54 -12.13
N LYS A 62 -14.38 -21.57 -11.91
CA LYS A 62 -14.80 -22.88 -11.38
C LYS A 62 -13.88 -23.35 -10.24
N PRO A 63 -14.31 -24.35 -9.45
CA PRO A 63 -13.45 -24.90 -8.40
C PRO A 63 -12.09 -25.37 -8.92
N GLY A 64 -11.03 -25.11 -8.17
CA GLY A 64 -9.63 -25.41 -8.53
C GLY A 64 -8.69 -24.45 -7.83
N LYS A 65 -7.51 -24.25 -8.39
CA LYS A 65 -6.57 -23.22 -7.93
C LYS A 65 -7.21 -21.83 -7.98
N CYS A 66 -6.83 -20.98 -7.04
CA CYS A 66 -7.40 -19.64 -6.91
C CYS A 66 -6.29 -18.56 -6.95
N ILE A 67 -6.44 -17.58 -7.82
CA ILE A 67 -5.58 -16.40 -7.85
C ILE A 67 -6.36 -15.17 -7.40
N LEU A 68 -5.80 -14.41 -6.46
CA LEU A 68 -6.33 -13.13 -5.98
C LEU A 68 -5.77 -11.99 -6.82
N LEU A 69 -6.64 -11.15 -7.36
CA LEU A 69 -6.28 -9.89 -8.03
C LEU A 69 -6.70 -8.72 -7.14
N ARG A 70 -5.76 -7.85 -6.79
CA ARG A 70 -6.00 -6.71 -5.88
C ARG A 70 -5.88 -5.38 -6.61
N ALA A 71 -6.81 -4.49 -6.33
CA ALA A 71 -6.71 -3.05 -6.58
C ALA A 71 -7.15 -2.27 -5.35
N ASP A 72 -6.37 -1.28 -4.95
CA ASP A 72 -6.79 -0.27 -3.98
C ASP A 72 -7.67 0.79 -4.66
N MET A 73 -8.38 1.59 -3.84
CA MET A 73 -9.40 2.53 -4.35
C MET A 73 -9.35 3.91 -3.67
N ASP A 74 -8.66 4.04 -2.55
CA ASP A 74 -8.67 5.25 -1.73
C ASP A 74 -7.81 6.38 -2.30
N ALA A 75 -8.07 7.59 -1.83
CA ALA A 75 -7.40 8.82 -2.21
C ALA A 75 -6.69 9.45 -1.01
N LEU A 76 -5.86 10.44 -1.28
CA LEU A 76 -5.14 11.21 -0.28
C LEU A 76 -5.95 12.42 0.22
N PRO A 77 -5.84 12.80 1.52
CA PRO A 77 -6.55 13.93 2.11
C PRO A 77 -5.89 15.26 1.72
N MET A 78 -6.02 15.66 0.47
CA MET A 78 -5.48 16.91 -0.03
C MET A 78 -6.37 17.53 -1.11
N LYS A 79 -6.23 18.83 -1.33
CA LYS A 79 -6.87 19.52 -2.44
C LYS A 79 -6.13 19.23 -3.74
N GLU A 80 -6.85 18.81 -4.75
CA GLU A 80 -6.28 18.59 -6.07
C GLU A 80 -5.99 19.92 -6.81
N GLU A 81 -4.84 19.99 -7.46
CA GLU A 81 -4.38 21.12 -8.27
C GLU A 81 -3.87 20.67 -9.65
N SER A 82 -4.32 19.51 -10.13
CA SER A 82 -3.90 18.91 -11.42
C SER A 82 -4.34 19.71 -12.64
N GLY A 83 -5.40 20.51 -12.51
CA GLY A 83 -6.02 21.24 -13.63
C GLY A 83 -6.85 20.34 -14.57
N LEU A 84 -7.08 19.08 -14.20
CA LEU A 84 -7.88 18.15 -15.00
C LEU A 84 -9.37 18.51 -14.97
N PRO A 85 -10.10 18.34 -16.09
CA PRO A 85 -11.53 18.71 -16.16
C PRO A 85 -12.44 17.81 -15.30
N PHE A 86 -11.93 16.68 -14.82
CA PHE A 86 -12.60 15.72 -13.94
C PHE A 86 -11.97 15.68 -12.54
N ALA A 87 -11.22 16.71 -12.15
CA ALA A 87 -10.64 16.83 -10.82
C ALA A 87 -11.71 16.72 -9.72
N CYS A 88 -11.35 16.16 -8.56
CA CYS A 88 -12.28 16.01 -7.45
C CYS A 88 -12.74 17.38 -6.94
N SER A 89 -14.05 17.62 -6.97
CA SER A 89 -14.66 18.91 -6.63
C SER A 89 -14.82 19.15 -5.12
N THR A 90 -14.62 18.14 -4.27
CA THR A 90 -14.77 18.27 -2.81
C THR A 90 -13.72 19.21 -2.19
N GLY A 91 -12.55 19.34 -2.82
CA GLY A 91 -11.43 20.12 -2.33
C GLY A 91 -10.72 19.50 -1.11
N THR A 92 -11.06 18.26 -0.73
CA THR A 92 -10.54 17.57 0.46
C THR A 92 -9.90 16.22 0.16
N ALA A 93 -10.03 15.72 -1.07
CA ALA A 93 -9.48 14.43 -1.50
C ALA A 93 -8.93 14.54 -2.94
N ALA A 94 -7.86 13.80 -3.23
CA ALA A 94 -7.26 13.73 -4.56
C ALA A 94 -6.59 12.38 -4.81
N HIS A 95 -6.83 11.80 -5.99
CA HIS A 95 -6.13 10.58 -6.44
C HIS A 95 -4.72 10.91 -6.94
N CYS A 96 -3.83 11.25 -6.00
CA CYS A 96 -2.44 11.60 -6.27
C CYS A 96 -1.46 10.41 -6.20
N CYS A 97 -1.97 9.19 -5.92
CA CYS A 97 -1.22 7.93 -5.98
C CYS A 97 -1.62 7.05 -7.17
N GLY A 98 -2.78 7.29 -7.78
CA GLY A 98 -3.24 6.58 -8.97
C GLY A 98 -4.14 5.38 -8.70
N HIS A 99 -4.70 5.24 -7.49
CA HIS A 99 -5.58 4.13 -7.11
C HIS A 99 -6.89 4.10 -7.93
N ASP A 100 -7.34 5.24 -8.46
CA ASP A 100 -8.42 5.33 -9.45
C ASP A 100 -8.15 4.52 -10.72
N PHE A 101 -6.88 4.44 -11.16
CA PHE A 101 -6.46 3.55 -12.26
C PHE A 101 -6.54 2.09 -11.87
N HIS A 102 -6.08 1.74 -10.66
CA HIS A 102 -6.03 0.35 -10.21
C HIS A 102 -7.43 -0.26 -10.18
N ALA A 103 -8.40 0.42 -9.55
CA ALA A 103 -9.78 0.00 -9.51
C ALA A 103 -10.40 -0.12 -10.90
N ALA A 104 -10.18 0.86 -11.78
CA ALA A 104 -10.69 0.86 -13.15
C ALA A 104 -10.13 -0.28 -14.00
N MET A 105 -8.82 -0.51 -13.92
CA MET A 105 -8.15 -1.61 -14.64
C MET A 105 -8.66 -2.98 -14.15
N LEU A 106 -8.89 -3.15 -12.85
CA LEU A 106 -9.40 -4.41 -12.30
C LEU A 106 -10.87 -4.64 -12.66
N LEU A 107 -11.72 -3.60 -12.69
CA LEU A 107 -13.10 -3.70 -13.19
C LEU A 107 -13.15 -4.14 -14.66
N THR A 108 -12.29 -3.55 -15.49
CA THR A 108 -12.19 -3.94 -16.91
C THR A 108 -11.65 -5.35 -17.08
N ALA A 109 -10.67 -5.76 -16.26
CA ALA A 109 -10.18 -7.13 -16.22
C ALA A 109 -11.27 -8.12 -15.83
N ALA A 110 -12.11 -7.76 -14.83
CA ALA A 110 -13.25 -8.58 -14.41
C ALA A 110 -14.24 -8.80 -15.56
N LYS A 111 -14.53 -7.75 -16.34
CA LYS A 111 -15.36 -7.86 -17.55
C LYS A 111 -14.76 -8.83 -18.59
N MET A 112 -13.48 -8.67 -18.93
CA MET A 112 -12.80 -9.54 -19.88
C MET A 112 -12.73 -10.99 -19.42
N LEU A 113 -12.49 -11.21 -18.12
CA LEU A 113 -12.49 -12.55 -17.53
C LEU A 113 -13.89 -13.16 -17.52
N LYS A 114 -14.93 -12.35 -17.28
CA LYS A 114 -16.34 -12.79 -17.38
C LYS A 114 -16.70 -13.23 -18.80
N GLU A 115 -16.25 -12.52 -19.82
CA GLU A 115 -16.44 -12.90 -21.22
C GLU A 115 -15.79 -14.26 -21.56
N GLN A 116 -14.82 -14.71 -20.77
CA GLN A 116 -14.08 -15.96 -20.95
C GLN A 116 -14.26 -16.94 -19.78
N GLN A 117 -15.27 -16.76 -18.92
CA GLN A 117 -15.39 -17.51 -17.66
C GLN A 117 -15.41 -19.03 -17.86
N ASP A 118 -16.04 -19.55 -18.93
CA ASP A 118 -16.16 -20.98 -19.19
C ASP A 118 -14.81 -21.63 -19.55
N THR A 119 -13.82 -20.83 -19.96
CA THR A 119 -12.46 -21.29 -20.30
C THR A 119 -11.48 -21.20 -19.13
N LEU A 120 -11.88 -20.57 -18.01
CA LEU A 120 -11.01 -20.47 -16.84
C LEU A 120 -10.80 -21.84 -16.20
N GLU A 121 -9.54 -22.15 -15.90
CA GLU A 121 -9.15 -23.45 -15.33
C GLU A 121 -8.96 -23.38 -13.78
N GLY A 122 -9.80 -22.60 -13.12
CA GLY A 122 -9.81 -22.37 -11.68
C GLY A 122 -10.61 -21.12 -11.33
N THR A 123 -10.31 -20.54 -10.19
CA THR A 123 -11.02 -19.36 -9.65
C THR A 123 -10.15 -18.12 -9.71
N VAL A 124 -10.71 -17.04 -10.23
CA VAL A 124 -10.19 -15.68 -10.03
C VAL A 124 -10.97 -15.04 -8.88
N LYS A 125 -10.27 -14.54 -7.89
CA LYS A 125 -10.84 -13.79 -6.76
C LYS A 125 -10.43 -12.33 -6.86
N PHE A 126 -11.40 -11.44 -6.76
CA PHE A 126 -11.18 -9.99 -6.82
C PHE A 126 -11.14 -9.40 -5.42
N MET A 127 -10.24 -8.45 -5.21
CA MET A 127 -10.10 -7.66 -4.00
C MET A 127 -10.01 -6.17 -4.39
N PHE A 128 -11.10 -5.44 -4.16
CA PHE A 128 -11.13 -3.99 -4.25
C PHE A 128 -10.99 -3.43 -2.84
N GLN A 129 -9.85 -2.82 -2.57
CA GLN A 129 -9.38 -2.50 -1.23
C GLN A 129 -9.49 -0.99 -0.95
N PRO A 130 -10.12 -0.56 0.16
CA PRO A 130 -10.02 0.81 0.65
C PRO A 130 -8.78 0.97 1.54
N GLY A 131 -8.41 2.18 1.93
CA GLY A 131 -7.52 2.49 3.03
C GLY A 131 -6.08 1.98 2.90
N GLU A 132 -5.53 1.96 1.69
CA GLU A 132 -4.10 1.68 1.49
C GLU A 132 -3.25 2.81 2.09
N GLU A 133 -3.60 4.07 1.82
CA GLU A 133 -2.86 5.26 2.27
C GLU A 133 -2.88 5.44 3.82
N THR A 134 -3.86 4.82 4.49
CA THR A 134 -3.89 4.74 5.96
C THR A 134 -3.26 3.46 6.51
N LEU A 135 -2.82 2.53 5.63
CA LEU A 135 -2.20 1.24 5.98
C LEU A 135 -3.12 0.30 6.78
N GLU A 136 -4.42 0.43 6.60
CA GLU A 136 -5.44 -0.29 7.37
C GLU A 136 -6.26 -1.26 6.49
N GLY A 137 -6.38 -0.98 5.18
CA GLY A 137 -7.33 -1.64 4.29
C GLY A 137 -7.06 -3.12 4.07
N ALA A 138 -5.82 -3.52 3.81
CA ALA A 138 -5.49 -4.94 3.66
C ALA A 138 -5.77 -5.71 4.94
N ARG A 139 -5.51 -5.13 6.11
CA ARG A 139 -5.77 -5.77 7.41
C ARG A 139 -7.26 -5.88 7.69
N ASP A 140 -8.06 -4.85 7.38
CA ASP A 140 -9.53 -4.90 7.47
C ASP A 140 -10.10 -6.05 6.64
N MET A 141 -9.69 -6.17 5.38
CA MET A 141 -10.14 -7.24 4.49
C MET A 141 -9.63 -8.63 4.91
N LEU A 142 -8.40 -8.73 5.49
CA LEU A 142 -7.88 -9.97 6.06
C LEU A 142 -8.73 -10.44 7.25
N GLN A 143 -9.09 -9.55 8.16
CA GLN A 143 -9.96 -9.83 9.31
C GLN A 143 -11.37 -10.26 8.84
N SER A 144 -11.83 -9.67 7.75
CA SER A 144 -13.11 -9.96 7.10
C SER A 144 -13.09 -11.21 6.21
N GLY A 145 -11.93 -11.90 6.14
CA GLY A 145 -11.82 -13.22 5.52
C GLY A 145 -11.54 -13.21 4.01
N ILE A 146 -10.88 -12.21 3.46
CA ILE A 146 -10.50 -12.15 2.03
C ILE A 146 -9.69 -13.39 1.59
N LEU A 147 -8.88 -13.99 2.47
CA LEU A 147 -8.13 -15.22 2.18
C LEU A 147 -8.91 -16.51 2.47
N LYS A 148 -10.25 -16.44 2.59
CA LYS A 148 -11.13 -17.60 2.84
C LYS A 148 -12.21 -17.68 1.76
N ASN A 149 -12.70 -18.90 1.47
CA ASN A 149 -13.89 -19.20 0.67
C ASN A 149 -13.97 -18.53 -0.72
N PRO A 150 -13.13 -18.90 -1.71
CA PRO A 150 -12.04 -19.86 -1.63
C PRO A 150 -10.76 -19.19 -1.08
N ALA A 151 -9.86 -20.01 -0.52
CA ALA A 151 -8.54 -19.56 -0.14
C ALA A 151 -7.70 -19.37 -1.43
N PRO A 152 -7.10 -18.21 -1.66
CA PRO A 152 -6.23 -18.02 -2.82
C PRO A 152 -4.87 -18.70 -2.60
N ASP A 153 -4.34 -19.29 -3.68
CA ASP A 153 -3.01 -19.91 -3.72
C ASP A 153 -1.92 -18.90 -4.10
N ALA A 154 -2.31 -17.81 -4.77
CA ALA A 154 -1.42 -16.74 -5.21
C ALA A 154 -2.15 -15.40 -5.24
N ALA A 155 -1.41 -14.28 -5.19
CA ALA A 155 -1.97 -12.95 -5.34
C ALA A 155 -1.14 -12.08 -6.30
N LEU A 156 -1.81 -11.18 -7.01
CA LEU A 156 -1.22 -10.23 -7.96
C LEU A 156 -1.82 -8.84 -7.74
N ALA A 157 -0.96 -7.85 -7.65
CA ALA A 157 -1.33 -6.43 -7.64
C ALA A 157 -0.48 -5.64 -8.63
N PHE A 158 -1.07 -4.64 -9.27
CA PHE A 158 -0.37 -3.63 -10.05
C PHE A 158 -0.52 -2.27 -9.40
N HIS A 159 0.52 -1.44 -9.53
CA HIS A 159 0.49 -0.04 -9.12
C HIS A 159 0.98 0.85 -10.26
N VAL A 160 0.27 1.92 -10.57
CA VAL A 160 0.73 2.88 -11.58
C VAL A 160 1.80 3.81 -11.00
N ALA A 161 2.81 4.12 -11.78
CA ALA A 161 3.88 5.03 -11.39
C ALA A 161 3.84 6.32 -12.23
N ALA A 162 3.70 7.46 -11.56
CA ALA A 162 3.89 8.78 -12.18
C ALA A 162 5.37 9.02 -12.51
N GLY A 163 5.63 10.05 -13.28
CA GLY A 163 7.00 10.51 -13.57
C GLY A 163 7.28 10.65 -15.05
N HIS A 164 8.55 10.62 -15.42
CA HIS A 164 8.98 10.82 -16.81
C HIS A 164 9.07 9.54 -17.65
N MET A 165 8.96 8.37 -17.04
CA MET A 165 9.03 7.12 -17.79
C MET A 165 7.78 6.96 -18.66
N PRO A 166 7.95 6.65 -19.96
CA PRO A 166 6.81 6.45 -20.86
C PRO A 166 5.97 5.25 -20.42
N VAL A 167 4.70 5.25 -20.83
CA VAL A 167 3.80 4.12 -20.66
C VAL A 167 4.37 2.86 -21.32
N GLY A 168 4.15 1.70 -20.69
CA GLY A 168 4.63 0.39 -21.17
C GLY A 168 5.80 -0.16 -20.37
N ILE A 169 6.55 0.66 -19.62
CA ILE A 169 7.58 0.15 -18.72
C ILE A 169 6.90 -0.47 -17.49
N TYR A 170 7.25 -1.72 -17.17
CA TYR A 170 6.82 -2.38 -15.93
C TYR A 170 8.01 -2.77 -15.07
N MET A 171 7.92 -2.46 -13.79
CA MET A 171 9.03 -2.53 -12.84
C MET A 171 8.70 -3.54 -11.74
N TYR A 172 9.63 -4.44 -11.43
CA TYR A 172 9.43 -5.51 -10.47
C TYR A 172 10.73 -5.90 -9.75
N ASN A 173 10.60 -6.67 -8.67
CA ASN A 173 11.72 -7.28 -7.98
C ASN A 173 11.44 -8.77 -7.71
N ALA A 174 12.19 -9.63 -8.38
CA ALA A 174 12.08 -11.08 -8.20
C ALA A 174 12.99 -11.63 -7.07
N ASN A 175 13.89 -10.81 -6.53
CA ASN A 175 14.95 -11.31 -5.65
C ASN A 175 15.11 -10.43 -4.39
N GLY A 176 14.02 -10.00 -3.79
CA GLY A 176 14.13 -9.21 -2.57
C GLY A 176 12.91 -8.38 -2.24
N THR A 177 13.12 -7.44 -1.36
CA THR A 177 12.09 -6.53 -0.91
C THR A 177 11.77 -5.51 -1.99
N MET A 178 10.50 -5.44 -2.36
CA MET A 178 9.96 -4.46 -3.32
C MET A 178 9.72 -3.11 -2.64
N MET A 179 9.13 -3.12 -1.43
CA MET A 179 8.88 -1.92 -0.63
C MET A 179 9.18 -2.16 0.84
N PHE A 180 9.59 -1.11 1.55
CA PHE A 180 9.99 -1.21 2.95
C PHE A 180 8.78 -1.39 3.86
N SER A 181 9.01 -1.98 5.05
CA SER A 181 8.04 -1.94 6.14
C SER A 181 7.80 -0.51 6.63
N VAL A 182 6.69 -0.32 7.33
CA VAL A 182 6.48 0.86 8.17
C VAL A 182 5.83 0.47 9.48
N ASP A 183 6.47 0.85 10.58
CA ASP A 183 5.98 0.68 11.94
C ASP A 183 5.97 2.05 12.61
N GLY A 184 4.80 2.68 12.64
CA GLY A 184 4.56 3.93 13.34
C GLY A 184 4.41 3.67 14.84
N PHE A 185 4.98 4.52 15.68
CA PHE A 185 4.86 4.36 17.13
C PHE A 185 4.77 5.71 17.85
N GLN A 186 4.14 5.68 19.03
CA GLN A 186 4.13 6.76 20.00
C GLN A 186 4.67 6.26 21.33
N ILE A 187 5.61 6.99 21.91
CA ILE A 187 6.13 6.79 23.26
C ILE A 187 5.57 7.90 24.14
N THR A 188 4.85 7.54 25.21
CA THR A 188 4.40 8.47 26.25
C THR A 188 5.25 8.25 27.48
N VAL A 189 6.09 9.23 27.78
CA VAL A 189 6.93 9.26 28.98
C VAL A 189 6.13 9.88 30.09
N LYS A 190 6.08 9.23 31.25
CA LYS A 190 5.44 9.71 32.48
C LYS A 190 6.50 10.03 33.51
N GLY A 191 6.46 11.26 34.04
CA GLY A 191 7.31 11.75 35.10
C GLY A 191 6.49 12.19 36.31
N ARG A 192 6.94 13.24 36.98
CA ARG A 192 6.23 13.93 38.05
C ARG A 192 6.54 15.42 37.95
N GLY A 193 5.51 16.22 37.68
CA GLY A 193 5.60 17.66 37.53
C GLY A 193 5.98 18.36 38.79
N THR A 194 6.68 19.49 38.65
CA THR A 194 7.06 20.34 39.76
C THR A 194 7.45 21.74 39.28
N HIS A 195 7.62 22.67 40.21
CA HIS A 195 8.20 23.98 39.92
C HIS A 195 9.65 23.83 39.43
N GLY A 196 10.02 24.48 38.31
CA GLY A 196 11.34 24.34 37.70
C GLY A 196 12.54 24.67 38.61
N ALA A 197 12.33 25.45 39.68
CA ALA A 197 13.36 25.72 40.70
C ALA A 197 13.53 24.57 41.72
N TYR A 198 12.66 23.56 41.72
CA TYR A 198 12.69 22.42 42.65
C TYR A 198 12.75 21.08 41.94
N PRO A 199 13.73 20.85 40.99
CA PRO A 199 13.76 19.65 40.18
C PRO A 199 13.91 18.36 40.99
N HIS A 200 14.50 18.42 42.19
CA HIS A 200 14.64 17.29 43.10
C HIS A 200 13.31 16.78 43.67
N ALA A 201 12.24 17.56 43.58
CA ALA A 201 10.89 17.18 44.00
C ALA A 201 10.07 16.56 42.86
N GLY A 202 10.59 16.60 41.63
CA GLY A 202 9.95 16.07 40.43
C GLY A 202 10.70 14.89 39.80
N ILE A 203 10.17 14.42 38.66
CA ILE A 203 10.82 13.51 37.73
C ILE A 203 10.59 14.11 36.33
N ASP A 204 11.64 14.55 35.68
CA ASP A 204 11.54 15.32 34.44
C ASP A 204 11.34 14.43 33.20
N PRO A 205 10.14 14.37 32.61
CA PRO A 205 9.88 13.55 31.45
C PRO A 205 10.53 14.11 30.17
N ILE A 206 10.90 15.39 30.11
CA ILE A 206 11.62 15.97 28.98
C ILE A 206 13.04 15.41 28.96
N ASN A 207 13.72 15.43 30.09
CA ASN A 207 15.05 14.84 30.24
C ASN A 207 15.04 13.36 29.90
N ILE A 208 14.06 12.60 30.38
CA ILE A 208 13.87 11.17 30.03
C ILE A 208 13.67 10.99 28.54
N GLY A 209 12.79 11.79 27.91
CA GLY A 209 12.51 11.71 26.48
C GLY A 209 13.74 11.99 25.61
N CYS A 210 14.59 12.95 26.01
CA CYS A 210 15.87 13.20 25.35
C CYS A 210 16.80 11.97 25.41
N HIS A 211 16.91 11.33 26.57
CA HIS A 211 17.71 10.11 26.71
C HIS A 211 17.14 8.94 25.93
N ILE A 212 15.82 8.76 25.91
CA ILE A 212 15.16 7.76 25.05
C ILE A 212 15.50 8.03 23.58
N HIS A 213 15.34 9.26 23.10
CA HIS A 213 15.66 9.63 21.72
C HIS A 213 17.09 9.23 21.34
N LEU A 214 18.08 9.58 22.17
CA LEU A 214 19.49 9.26 21.92
C LEU A 214 19.74 7.74 21.96
N ALA A 215 19.16 7.04 22.94
CA ALA A 215 19.32 5.59 23.06
C ALA A 215 18.73 4.83 21.85
N LEU A 216 17.60 5.28 21.31
CA LEU A 216 16.98 4.68 20.14
C LEU A 216 17.88 4.78 18.89
N GLN A 217 18.69 5.85 18.73
CA GLN A 217 19.60 5.97 17.59
C GLN A 217 20.67 4.86 17.58
N THR A 218 21.03 4.31 18.75
CA THR A 218 22.01 3.24 18.83
C THR A 218 21.50 1.92 18.25
N LEU A 219 20.19 1.71 18.17
CA LEU A 219 19.61 0.50 17.58
C LEU A 219 20.04 0.33 16.12
N ILE A 220 19.92 1.41 15.33
CA ILE A 220 20.36 1.42 13.92
C ILE A 220 21.88 1.26 13.81
N ALA A 221 22.61 1.93 14.69
CA ALA A 221 24.07 1.99 14.60
C ALA A 221 24.79 0.73 15.14
N ARG A 222 24.15 -0.10 15.98
CA ARG A 222 24.81 -1.15 16.75
C ARG A 222 24.07 -2.48 16.83
N GLU A 223 22.78 -2.56 16.52
CA GLU A 223 22.01 -3.78 16.75
C GLU A 223 21.48 -4.43 15.46
N VAL A 224 21.28 -3.67 14.36
CA VAL A 224 20.84 -4.22 13.09
C VAL A 224 22.02 -4.56 12.17
N ASP A 225 21.81 -5.49 11.26
CA ASP A 225 22.78 -5.84 10.22
C ASP A 225 23.05 -4.62 9.31
N PRO A 226 24.30 -4.12 9.21
CA PRO A 226 24.62 -2.94 8.39
C PRO A 226 24.46 -3.17 6.88
N SER A 227 24.32 -4.41 6.42
CA SER A 227 24.02 -4.72 5.01
C SER A 227 22.53 -4.50 4.66
N LYS A 228 21.66 -4.31 5.68
CA LYS A 228 20.23 -4.10 5.51
C LYS A 228 19.89 -2.63 5.64
N ALA A 229 18.96 -2.16 4.81
CA ALA A 229 18.49 -0.78 4.87
C ALA A 229 17.43 -0.64 5.96
N ASN A 230 17.75 0.15 6.98
CA ASN A 230 16.88 0.42 8.12
C ASN A 230 16.86 1.93 8.42
N VAL A 231 15.69 2.46 8.77
CA VAL A 231 15.50 3.85 9.19
C VAL A 231 14.70 3.88 10.47
N LEU A 232 15.13 4.71 11.43
CA LEU A 232 14.37 5.05 12.64
C LEU A 232 14.33 6.58 12.74
N THR A 233 13.14 7.14 12.71
CA THR A 233 12.93 8.59 12.78
C THR A 233 12.00 8.92 13.94
N ILE A 234 12.36 9.91 14.77
CA ILE A 234 11.43 10.61 15.65
C ILE A 234 11.05 11.91 14.95
N GLY A 235 9.82 11.97 14.45
CA GLY A 235 9.30 13.11 13.69
C GLY A 235 8.59 14.16 14.56
N LYS A 236 8.19 13.79 15.78
CA LYS A 236 7.50 14.71 16.70
C LYS A 236 7.93 14.45 18.15
N PHE A 237 8.24 15.52 18.87
CA PHE A 237 8.52 15.50 20.30
C PHE A 237 7.78 16.69 20.92
N THR A 238 6.86 16.41 21.84
CA THR A 238 6.04 17.42 22.53
C THR A 238 6.07 17.21 24.03
N ALA A 239 6.28 18.31 24.79
CA ALA A 239 6.26 18.30 26.24
C ALA A 239 6.15 19.72 26.80
N GLY A 240 5.46 19.86 27.94
CA GLY A 240 5.38 21.09 28.71
C GLY A 240 4.65 22.25 28.02
N ASN A 241 4.24 23.24 28.83
CA ASN A 241 3.53 24.43 28.39
C ASN A 241 4.14 25.74 28.92
N ALA A 242 5.10 25.65 29.85
CA ALA A 242 5.75 26.80 30.47
C ALA A 242 7.21 26.52 30.81
N ASN A 243 8.06 27.55 30.70
CA ASN A 243 9.52 27.44 30.87
C ASN A 243 9.98 27.22 32.33
N ASN A 244 9.12 27.46 33.29
CA ASN A 244 9.40 27.35 34.72
C ASN A 244 8.68 26.18 35.41
N VAL A 245 8.14 25.23 34.64
CA VAL A 245 7.39 24.06 35.13
C VAL A 245 7.96 22.79 34.49
N ILE A 246 8.33 21.81 35.32
CA ILE A 246 8.58 20.45 34.86
C ILE A 246 7.21 19.78 34.64
N PRO A 247 6.90 19.29 33.43
CA PRO A 247 5.60 18.72 33.13
C PRO A 247 5.41 17.30 33.69
N GLU A 248 4.18 16.81 33.67
CA GLU A 248 3.86 15.41 34.03
C GLU A 248 4.25 14.41 32.97
N THR A 249 4.21 14.83 31.69
CA THR A 249 4.40 13.92 30.54
C THR A 249 5.20 14.55 29.40
N ALA A 250 5.83 13.70 28.62
CA ALA A 250 6.39 14.01 27.31
C ALA A 250 5.97 12.94 26.30
N GLN A 251 5.82 13.30 25.01
CA GLN A 251 5.46 12.38 23.94
C GLN A 251 6.44 12.48 22.79
N LEU A 252 6.88 11.31 22.30
CA LEU A 252 7.67 11.15 21.09
C LEU A 252 6.85 10.31 20.10
N GLN A 253 6.75 10.75 18.84
CA GLN A 253 6.18 9.95 17.76
C GLN A 253 7.24 9.73 16.69
N GLY A 254 7.28 8.52 16.18
CA GLY A 254 8.26 8.13 15.19
C GLY A 254 7.81 6.97 14.31
N ALA A 255 8.67 6.59 13.40
CA ALA A 255 8.48 5.43 12.54
C ALA A 255 9.79 4.67 12.33
N ILE A 256 9.67 3.35 12.19
CA ILE A 256 10.70 2.44 11.69
C ILE A 256 10.35 2.11 10.24
N ARG A 257 11.37 2.03 9.39
CA ARG A 257 11.28 1.42 8.06
C ARG A 257 12.41 0.41 7.91
N SER A 258 12.12 -0.73 7.33
CA SER A 258 13.10 -1.80 7.10
C SER A 258 12.81 -2.52 5.79
N ASN A 259 13.87 -2.89 5.07
CA ASN A 259 13.76 -3.79 3.92
C ASN A 259 13.91 -5.28 4.31
N ASP A 260 14.03 -5.58 5.60
CA ASP A 260 14.30 -6.92 6.11
C ASP A 260 13.40 -7.26 7.30
N LYS A 261 12.74 -8.42 7.24
CA LYS A 261 11.79 -8.86 8.26
C LYS A 261 12.46 -9.03 9.64
N THR A 262 13.65 -9.64 9.67
CA THR A 262 14.38 -9.90 10.92
C THR A 262 14.81 -8.60 11.60
N SER A 263 15.34 -7.65 10.82
CA SER A 263 15.70 -6.31 11.32
C SER A 263 14.48 -5.56 11.84
N ARG A 264 13.33 -5.62 11.13
CA ARG A 264 12.07 -5.01 11.57
C ARG A 264 11.61 -5.57 12.91
N GLU A 265 11.53 -6.89 13.06
CA GLU A 265 11.09 -7.55 14.29
C GLU A 265 12.00 -7.20 15.47
N LEU A 266 13.32 -7.16 15.24
CA LEU A 266 14.30 -6.70 16.23
C LEU A 266 14.00 -5.25 16.65
N LEU A 267 13.89 -4.34 15.69
CA LEU A 267 13.69 -2.91 15.97
C LEU A 267 12.39 -2.64 16.73
N VAL A 268 11.26 -3.24 16.29
CA VAL A 268 9.95 -3.10 16.97
C VAL A 268 10.02 -3.56 18.42
N ARG A 269 10.67 -4.69 18.69
CA ARG A 269 10.88 -5.18 20.05
C ARG A 269 11.79 -4.26 20.86
N ARG A 270 12.93 -3.89 20.29
CA ARG A 270 13.95 -3.12 21.01
C ARG A 270 13.54 -1.69 21.33
N ILE A 271 12.75 -1.03 20.48
CA ILE A 271 12.19 0.30 20.79
C ILE A 271 11.39 0.26 22.10
N LYS A 272 10.53 -0.76 22.27
CA LYS A 272 9.74 -0.94 23.48
C LYS A 272 10.64 -1.15 24.71
N GLU A 273 11.61 -2.05 24.60
CA GLU A 273 12.53 -2.37 25.71
C GLU A 273 13.40 -1.17 26.10
N VAL A 274 13.98 -0.49 25.11
CA VAL A 274 14.88 0.66 25.37
C VAL A 274 14.11 1.82 25.98
N ALA A 275 12.93 2.15 25.46
CA ALA A 275 12.14 3.26 25.99
C ALA A 275 11.75 3.03 27.45
N VAL A 276 11.25 1.83 27.80
CA VAL A 276 10.84 1.50 29.16
C VAL A 276 12.03 1.53 30.11
N LYS A 277 13.11 0.81 29.78
CA LYS A 277 14.30 0.73 30.66
C LYS A 277 15.02 2.07 30.82
N THR A 278 15.07 2.90 29.77
CA THR A 278 15.63 4.25 29.90
C THR A 278 14.79 5.12 30.84
N ALA A 279 13.46 5.06 30.76
CA ALA A 279 12.60 5.80 31.64
C ALA A 279 12.79 5.37 33.12
N GLU A 280 12.88 4.07 33.36
CA GLU A 280 13.12 3.51 34.71
C GLU A 280 14.44 3.97 35.31
N VAL A 281 15.53 4.07 34.53
CA VAL A 281 16.84 4.57 34.99
C VAL A 281 16.74 5.98 35.62
N TYR A 282 15.84 6.82 35.07
CA TYR A 282 15.62 8.19 35.57
C TYR A 282 14.41 8.31 36.48
N GLY A 283 13.86 7.21 36.99
CA GLY A 283 12.78 7.16 37.95
C GLY A 283 11.37 7.43 37.40
N GLY A 284 11.22 7.53 36.09
CA GLY A 284 9.93 7.64 35.39
C GLY A 284 9.46 6.32 34.79
N SER A 285 8.47 6.40 33.93
CA SER A 285 7.99 5.26 33.12
C SER A 285 7.70 5.66 31.67
N ALA A 286 7.65 4.68 30.79
CA ALA A 286 7.25 4.91 29.40
C ALA A 286 6.25 3.84 28.94
N GLU A 287 5.26 4.27 28.17
CA GLU A 287 4.28 3.43 27.49
C GLU A 287 4.44 3.60 25.98
N ILE A 288 4.38 2.51 25.23
CA ILE A 288 4.54 2.51 23.79
C ILE A 288 3.26 2.00 23.12
N GLN A 289 2.70 2.82 22.23
CA GLN A 289 1.58 2.48 21.37
C GLN A 289 2.08 2.37 19.93
N MET A 290 1.78 1.26 19.26
CA MET A 290 1.98 1.15 17.81
C MET A 290 0.82 1.85 17.09
N LEU A 291 1.14 2.68 16.12
CA LEU A 291 0.19 3.46 15.31
C LEU A 291 -0.07 2.79 13.96
N SER A 292 0.94 2.12 13.41
CA SER A 292 0.84 1.30 12.21
C SER A 292 1.85 0.15 12.28
N GLU A 293 1.58 -0.96 11.60
CA GLU A 293 2.46 -2.13 11.56
C GLU A 293 2.28 -2.83 10.21
N VAL A 294 3.09 -2.46 9.21
CA VAL A 294 3.07 -3.06 7.87
C VAL A 294 4.41 -3.73 7.60
N PRO A 295 4.43 -5.04 7.25
CA PRO A 295 5.67 -5.74 6.94
C PRO A 295 6.32 -5.23 5.64
N PRO A 296 7.59 -5.57 5.37
CA PRO A 296 8.18 -5.29 4.07
C PRO A 296 7.42 -6.08 2.98
N LEU A 297 7.18 -5.45 1.84
CA LEU A 297 6.59 -6.11 0.69
C LEU A 297 7.66 -6.94 -0.02
N VAL A 298 7.57 -8.25 0.12
CA VAL A 298 8.48 -9.21 -0.52
C VAL A 298 7.67 -10.03 -1.51
N CYS A 299 8.01 -9.92 -2.79
CA CYS A 299 7.40 -10.72 -3.84
C CYS A 299 7.96 -12.14 -3.84
N ASP A 300 7.10 -13.14 -4.13
CA ASP A 300 7.54 -14.52 -4.31
C ASP A 300 8.39 -14.63 -5.60
N PRO A 301 9.64 -15.13 -5.54
CA PRO A 301 10.54 -15.14 -6.69
C PRO A 301 10.02 -15.99 -7.85
N LYS A 302 9.47 -17.17 -7.56
CA LYS A 302 8.97 -18.09 -8.58
C LYS A 302 7.72 -17.53 -9.25
N LEU A 303 6.75 -17.08 -8.46
CA LEU A 303 5.53 -16.47 -8.96
C LEU A 303 5.83 -15.20 -9.76
N THR A 304 6.80 -14.38 -9.32
CA THR A 304 7.21 -13.18 -10.06
C THR A 304 7.74 -13.52 -11.44
N GLN A 305 8.60 -14.55 -11.55
CA GLN A 305 9.12 -14.99 -12.85
C GLN A 305 8.00 -15.54 -13.75
N GLU A 306 7.06 -16.30 -13.20
CA GLU A 306 5.90 -16.80 -13.94
C GLU A 306 5.04 -15.64 -14.47
N ILE A 307 4.66 -14.70 -13.61
CA ILE A 307 3.80 -13.55 -13.98
C ILE A 307 4.51 -12.66 -15.02
N VAL A 308 5.79 -12.34 -14.83
CA VAL A 308 6.57 -11.56 -15.80
C VAL A 308 6.65 -12.30 -17.14
N GLY A 309 6.86 -13.61 -17.14
CA GLY A 309 6.84 -14.41 -18.36
C GLY A 309 5.49 -14.39 -19.08
N TYR A 310 4.37 -14.35 -18.36
CA TYR A 310 3.05 -14.17 -18.96
C TYR A 310 2.85 -12.76 -19.52
N MET A 311 3.34 -11.73 -18.81
CA MET A 311 3.28 -10.35 -19.31
C MET A 311 4.06 -10.20 -20.63
N ASP A 312 5.27 -10.75 -20.70
CA ASP A 312 6.09 -10.76 -21.92
C ASP A 312 5.37 -11.50 -23.05
N GLY A 313 4.75 -12.64 -22.74
CA GLY A 313 4.03 -13.47 -23.71
C GLY A 313 2.79 -12.80 -24.32
N LEU A 314 2.25 -11.75 -23.71
CA LEU A 314 1.15 -10.97 -24.28
C LEU A 314 1.59 -10.05 -25.43
N ASN A 315 2.90 -9.81 -25.57
CA ASN A 315 3.54 -9.05 -26.65
C ASN A 315 2.91 -7.67 -26.88
N ILE A 316 2.70 -6.90 -25.81
CA ILE A 316 2.19 -5.53 -25.91
C ILE A 316 3.25 -4.63 -26.55
N PRO A 317 2.92 -3.89 -27.64
CA PRO A 317 3.87 -3.01 -28.30
C PRO A 317 4.43 -1.95 -27.33
N GLY A 318 5.76 -1.86 -27.26
CA GLY A 318 6.46 -0.90 -26.37
C GLY A 318 6.54 -1.32 -24.91
N ALA A 319 5.97 -2.45 -24.53
CA ALA A 319 6.15 -2.99 -23.17
C ALA A 319 7.60 -3.40 -22.93
N THR A 320 8.18 -2.97 -21.79
CA THR A 320 9.58 -3.21 -21.48
C THR A 320 9.75 -3.51 -19.98
N PRO A 321 10.37 -4.66 -19.63
CA PRO A 321 10.67 -5.02 -18.25
C PRO A 321 11.80 -4.15 -17.67
N SER A 322 11.67 -3.78 -16.39
CA SER A 322 12.68 -3.11 -15.59
C SER A 322 12.83 -3.84 -14.24
N PRO A 323 13.71 -4.84 -14.16
CA PRO A 323 13.88 -5.64 -12.95
C PRO A 323 14.71 -4.93 -11.88
N GLY A 324 14.55 -5.39 -10.62
CA GLY A 324 15.42 -5.02 -9.51
C GLY A 324 15.03 -3.72 -8.81
N ILE A 325 13.81 -3.22 -9.00
CA ILE A 325 13.35 -2.03 -8.30
C ILE A 325 13.14 -2.33 -6.81
N ALA A 326 13.54 -1.38 -5.96
CA ALA A 326 13.21 -1.35 -4.54
C ALA A 326 12.87 0.09 -4.15
N ALA A 327 11.71 0.27 -3.50
CA ALA A 327 11.25 1.57 -3.03
C ALA A 327 11.29 1.64 -1.50
N SER A 328 11.71 2.79 -0.95
CA SER A 328 11.66 3.03 0.49
C SER A 328 10.26 3.40 1.00
N ALA A 329 9.29 3.55 0.13
CA ALA A 329 7.88 3.64 0.44
C ALA A 329 7.35 2.31 1.01
N SER A 330 6.12 2.32 1.54
CA SER A 330 5.45 1.14 2.09
C SER A 330 4.12 0.93 1.38
N GLU A 331 3.61 -0.29 1.43
CA GLU A 331 2.39 -0.73 0.76
C GLU A 331 1.73 -1.83 1.61
N ASP A 332 0.47 -1.69 1.97
CA ASP A 332 -0.19 -2.61 2.89
C ASP A 332 -0.59 -3.96 2.25
N PHE A 333 -0.54 -4.09 0.91
CA PHE A 333 -0.58 -5.39 0.22
C PHE A 333 0.50 -6.35 0.75
N ALA A 334 1.55 -5.83 1.37
CA ALA A 334 2.53 -6.62 2.11
C ALA A 334 1.90 -7.53 3.18
N CYS A 335 0.76 -7.13 3.77
CA CYS A 335 0.03 -7.96 4.73
C CYS A 335 -0.59 -9.20 4.05
N ILE A 336 -0.96 -9.14 2.78
CA ILE A 336 -1.38 -10.28 1.96
C ILE A 336 -0.16 -11.11 1.57
N ALA A 337 0.90 -10.46 1.09
CA ALA A 337 2.13 -11.11 0.65
C ALA A 337 2.84 -11.88 1.77
N GLU A 338 2.67 -11.48 3.03
CA GLU A 338 3.17 -12.25 4.18
C GLU A 338 2.44 -13.60 4.39
N LYS A 339 1.24 -13.76 3.85
CA LYS A 339 0.36 -14.93 4.06
C LYS A 339 0.35 -15.91 2.90
N ILE A 340 0.46 -15.42 1.67
CA ILE A 340 0.41 -16.24 0.45
C ILE A 340 1.44 -15.73 -0.58
N PRO A 341 1.94 -16.60 -1.48
CA PRO A 341 2.79 -16.18 -2.58
C PRO A 341 2.16 -15.02 -3.36
N SER A 342 2.87 -13.90 -3.47
CA SER A 342 2.32 -12.67 -4.02
C SER A 342 3.31 -11.97 -4.93
N VAL A 343 2.78 -11.23 -5.91
CA VAL A 343 3.54 -10.39 -6.84
C VAL A 343 2.96 -8.99 -6.84
N PHE A 344 3.85 -8.01 -6.81
CA PHE A 344 3.51 -6.60 -6.96
C PHE A 344 4.37 -6.00 -8.07
N ILE A 345 3.75 -5.32 -9.03
CA ILE A 345 4.43 -4.78 -10.20
C ILE A 345 4.00 -3.33 -10.41
N TYR A 346 4.97 -2.42 -10.56
CA TYR A 346 4.68 -1.07 -11.00
C TYR A 346 4.52 -1.01 -12.52
N LEU A 347 3.51 -0.27 -12.97
CA LEU A 347 3.27 0.07 -14.37
C LEU A 347 3.51 1.57 -14.58
N SER A 348 4.42 1.95 -15.45
CA SER A 348 4.61 3.37 -15.75
C SER A 348 3.38 3.96 -16.41
N ALA A 349 2.84 4.99 -15.78
CA ALA A 349 1.79 5.88 -16.28
C ALA A 349 2.31 7.32 -16.40
N GLY A 350 3.59 7.47 -16.69
CA GLY A 350 4.25 8.76 -16.75
C GLY A 350 4.12 9.45 -18.11
N PHE A 351 4.55 10.70 -18.11
CA PHE A 351 4.67 11.52 -19.31
C PHE A 351 6.13 11.92 -19.51
N PRO A 352 6.70 11.78 -20.72
CA PRO A 352 8.09 12.18 -21.00
C PRO A 352 8.30 13.71 -21.02
N ASP A 353 7.24 14.50 -20.91
CA ASP A 353 7.25 15.96 -20.88
C ASP A 353 7.06 16.54 -19.46
N ASN A 354 6.83 17.84 -19.36
CA ASN A 354 6.67 18.54 -18.07
C ASN A 354 5.51 18.04 -17.20
N ARG A 355 4.56 17.30 -17.76
CA ARG A 355 3.47 16.65 -16.98
C ARG A 355 4.00 15.55 -16.05
N GLY A 356 5.16 14.98 -16.37
CA GLY A 356 5.86 14.00 -15.52
C GLY A 356 6.67 14.62 -14.37
N LEU A 357 6.77 15.94 -14.24
CA LEU A 357 7.56 16.59 -13.19
C LEU A 357 6.99 16.39 -11.77
N PRO A 358 5.65 16.55 -11.52
CA PRO A 358 5.11 16.31 -10.21
C PRO A 358 5.15 14.80 -9.88
N PRO A 359 5.80 14.40 -8.76
CA PRO A 359 5.78 13.01 -8.33
C PRO A 359 4.42 12.61 -7.75
N ALA A 360 4.21 11.30 -7.49
CA ALA A 360 3.09 10.83 -6.70
C ALA A 360 3.03 11.56 -5.35
N HIS A 361 1.82 11.66 -4.77
CA HIS A 361 1.50 12.45 -3.56
C HIS A 361 1.67 13.98 -3.72
N ASN A 362 1.83 14.47 -4.95
CA ASN A 362 1.80 15.90 -5.24
C ASN A 362 0.40 16.29 -5.78
N PRO A 363 -0.23 17.39 -5.32
CA PRO A 363 -1.56 17.79 -5.77
C PRO A 363 -1.66 18.09 -7.28
N LYS A 364 -0.53 18.25 -7.96
CA LYS A 364 -0.45 18.55 -9.40
C LYS A 364 -0.08 17.34 -10.25
N VAL A 365 0.08 16.15 -9.64
CA VAL A 365 0.45 14.93 -10.36
C VAL A 365 -0.58 14.60 -11.44
N GLN A 366 -0.09 14.10 -12.57
CA GLN A 366 -0.93 13.58 -13.64
C GLN A 366 -0.42 12.19 -14.05
N PHE A 367 -1.35 11.33 -14.40
CA PHE A 367 -1.07 9.99 -14.90
C PHE A 367 -1.62 9.84 -16.32
N ASN A 368 -0.90 9.11 -17.15
CA ASN A 368 -1.27 8.87 -18.54
C ASN A 368 -2.29 7.74 -18.65
N GLU A 369 -3.48 8.04 -19.14
CA GLU A 369 -4.58 7.08 -19.32
C GLU A 369 -4.28 5.97 -20.35
N ASP A 370 -3.22 6.09 -21.13
CA ASP A 370 -2.80 5.03 -22.07
C ASP A 370 -2.31 3.76 -21.34
N VAL A 371 -2.05 3.81 -20.04
CA VAL A 371 -1.75 2.63 -19.21
C VAL A 371 -2.97 1.76 -18.94
N CYS A 372 -4.19 2.31 -19.03
CA CYS A 372 -5.44 1.59 -18.71
C CYS A 372 -5.60 0.27 -19.46
N PRO A 373 -5.51 0.20 -20.80
CA PRO A 373 -5.64 -1.08 -21.52
C PRO A 373 -4.50 -2.04 -21.19
N ILE A 374 -3.31 -1.55 -20.89
CA ILE A 374 -2.14 -2.36 -20.53
C ILE A 374 -2.38 -3.08 -19.21
N GLY A 375 -2.69 -2.33 -18.14
CA GLY A 375 -2.91 -2.90 -16.81
C GLY A 375 -4.12 -3.83 -16.75
N ALA A 376 -5.24 -3.47 -17.39
CA ALA A 376 -6.42 -4.32 -17.48
C ALA A 376 -6.11 -5.66 -18.20
N SER A 377 -5.36 -5.60 -19.31
CA SER A 377 -4.98 -6.80 -20.06
C SER A 377 -4.02 -7.68 -19.26
N TYR A 378 -3.07 -7.10 -18.52
CA TYR A 378 -2.15 -7.85 -17.67
C TYR A 378 -2.87 -8.58 -16.54
N TYR A 379 -3.81 -7.94 -15.84
CA TYR A 379 -4.63 -8.63 -14.84
C TYR A 379 -5.33 -9.86 -15.43
N ALA A 380 -6.06 -9.70 -16.52
CA ALA A 380 -6.84 -10.77 -17.11
C ALA A 380 -5.96 -11.88 -17.70
N HIS A 381 -4.90 -11.50 -18.43
CA HIS A 381 -3.99 -12.45 -19.07
C HIS A 381 -3.19 -13.26 -18.04
N CYS A 382 -2.56 -12.59 -17.08
CA CYS A 382 -1.75 -13.26 -16.06
C CYS A 382 -2.60 -14.22 -15.21
N ALA A 383 -3.82 -13.82 -14.80
CA ALA A 383 -4.72 -14.71 -14.08
C ALA A 383 -5.09 -15.94 -14.90
N THR A 384 -5.46 -15.77 -16.18
CA THR A 384 -5.82 -16.88 -17.08
C THR A 384 -4.64 -17.83 -17.29
N GLN A 385 -3.44 -17.30 -17.56
CA GLN A 385 -2.25 -18.14 -17.81
C GLN A 385 -1.81 -18.85 -16.53
N TRP A 386 -1.86 -18.17 -15.38
CA TRP A 386 -1.50 -18.78 -14.12
C TRP A 386 -2.42 -19.96 -13.77
N LEU A 387 -3.74 -19.77 -13.88
CA LEU A 387 -4.72 -20.85 -13.66
C LEU A 387 -4.52 -22.02 -14.62
N LYS A 388 -4.16 -21.77 -15.86
CA LYS A 388 -3.92 -22.82 -16.85
C LYS A 388 -2.68 -23.66 -16.53
N ASN A 389 -1.62 -23.03 -15.98
CA ASN A 389 -0.33 -23.66 -15.75
C ASN A 389 -0.17 -24.22 -14.31
N ASN A 390 -1.07 -23.90 -13.39
CA ASN A 390 -1.04 -24.30 -11.98
C ASN A 390 -2.33 -25.10 -11.62
N LYS A 391 -2.49 -26.28 -12.21
CA LYS A 391 -3.66 -27.16 -11.96
C LYS A 391 -3.63 -27.86 -10.63
#